data_03c3e7f49fe06873738b6b116f1b975c
#
_entry.id   03c3e7f49fe06873738b6b116f1b975c
#
_cell.length_a   1.000
_cell.length_b   1.000
_cell.length_c   1.000
_cell.angle_alpha   90.00
_cell.angle_beta   90.00
_cell.angle_gamma   90.00
#
_symmetry.space_group_name_H-M   'P 1'
#
loop_
_entity.id
_entity.type
_entity.pdbx_description
1 polymer ?
#
loop_
_entity_poly.entity_id
_entity_poly.type
_entity_poly.pdbx_seq_one_letter_code
_entity_poly.pdbx_strand_id
1 'polypeptide(L)'
;MVHERIPDSVFDNASQVELVDIEPQELIERLQAGKVYNPTQAERATENFFTVENLTALREIALRRCADMVNLLTEAVRIKSHSDYHTDEHILVCLSSSPSNAKIIRTAARMANVFKGAFTALFVETPDYQVMSEEDVKRLRSNMRLAEQLGAKIETVHVEDVSYQIAEFARLSGVSKIVIGRSSATRKSIFSKPTLTEKLIANAPNLDVHIIPDTDGKNTA
;
A
#
# COMPACT_ATOMS: atom_id res chain seq x y z
N MET A 1 -25.44 21.00 -20.54
CA MET A 1 -24.35 20.19 -21.14
C MET A 1 -23.11 21.07 -21.12
N VAL A 2 -22.01 20.61 -20.54
CA VAL A 2 -20.75 21.37 -20.53
C VAL A 2 -20.10 21.22 -21.89
N HIS A 3 -19.89 22.34 -22.56
CA HIS A 3 -19.37 22.36 -23.94
C HIS A 3 -17.84 22.35 -24.00
N GLU A 4 -17.17 22.80 -22.95
CA GLU A 4 -15.71 22.86 -22.86
C GLU A 4 -15.22 21.79 -21.91
N ARG A 5 -14.45 20.84 -22.42
CA ARG A 5 -13.80 19.78 -21.64
C ARG A 5 -12.34 19.70 -22.03
N ILE A 6 -11.49 19.60 -21.05
CA ILE A 6 -10.07 19.35 -21.23
C ILE A 6 -9.85 17.85 -21.05
N PRO A 7 -9.25 17.14 -22.02
CA PRO A 7 -8.88 15.73 -21.85
C PRO A 7 -7.88 15.54 -20.70
N ASP A 8 -7.96 14.42 -19.99
CA ASP A 8 -7.03 14.08 -18.91
C ASP A 8 -5.57 14.11 -19.35
N SER A 9 -5.32 13.77 -20.63
CA SER A 9 -3.99 13.81 -21.24
C SER A 9 -3.32 15.20 -21.20
N VAL A 10 -4.08 16.28 -21.17
CA VAL A 10 -3.54 17.65 -21.06
C VAL A 10 -2.97 17.86 -19.65
N PHE A 11 -3.68 17.35 -18.64
CA PHE A 11 -3.22 17.40 -17.26
C PHE A 11 -2.00 16.49 -17.08
N ASP A 12 -2.05 15.25 -17.58
CA ASP A 12 -1.00 14.25 -17.43
C ASP A 12 0.31 14.64 -18.13
N ASN A 13 0.23 15.42 -19.23
CA ASN A 13 1.41 15.91 -19.97
C ASN A 13 1.85 17.34 -19.58
N ALA A 14 1.21 17.96 -18.59
CA ALA A 14 1.60 19.28 -18.13
C ALA A 14 2.99 19.26 -17.47
N SER A 15 3.83 20.22 -17.81
CA SER A 15 5.15 20.37 -17.20
C SER A 15 5.07 20.87 -15.75
N GLN A 16 4.00 21.56 -15.41
CA GLN A 16 3.71 22.05 -14.07
C GLN A 16 2.20 22.15 -13.87
N VAL A 17 1.74 21.73 -12.70
CA VAL A 17 0.36 21.87 -12.25
C VAL A 17 0.36 22.65 -10.94
N GLU A 18 -0.42 23.72 -10.90
CA GLU A 18 -0.62 24.53 -9.72
C GLU A 18 -2.08 24.43 -9.26
N LEU A 19 -2.27 24.00 -8.04
CA LEU A 19 -3.60 23.93 -7.43
C LEU A 19 -3.85 25.22 -6.64
N VAL A 20 -4.81 26.02 -7.11
CA VAL A 20 -5.34 27.16 -6.35
C VAL A 20 -6.50 26.66 -5.51
N ASP A 21 -6.25 26.41 -4.23
CA ASP A 21 -7.26 25.92 -3.29
C ASP A 21 -8.11 27.06 -2.75
N ILE A 22 -9.43 26.88 -2.79
CA ILE A 22 -10.41 27.82 -2.23
C ILE A 22 -11.49 27.01 -1.51
N GLU A 23 -11.93 27.49 -0.34
CA GLU A 23 -13.02 26.87 0.38
C GLU A 23 -14.33 26.94 -0.42
N PRO A 24 -15.10 25.82 -0.50
CA PRO A 24 -16.35 25.76 -1.24
C PRO A 24 -17.31 26.89 -0.92
N GLN A 25 -17.44 27.23 0.34
CA GLN A 25 -18.31 28.30 0.80
C GLN A 25 -17.85 29.67 0.27
N GLU A 26 -16.55 29.96 0.32
CA GLU A 26 -15.99 31.21 -0.21
C GLU A 26 -16.20 31.32 -1.72
N LEU A 27 -16.08 30.20 -2.45
CA LEU A 27 -16.32 30.20 -3.89
C LEU A 27 -17.79 30.52 -4.21
N ILE A 28 -18.73 29.97 -3.45
CA ILE A 28 -20.18 30.25 -3.61
C ILE A 28 -20.46 31.73 -3.31
N GLU A 29 -19.87 32.29 -2.25
CA GLU A 29 -20.02 33.71 -1.93
C GLU A 29 -19.47 34.63 -3.01
N ARG A 30 -18.32 34.29 -3.60
CA ARG A 30 -17.74 35.02 -4.75
C ARG A 30 -18.64 34.93 -5.99
N LEU A 31 -19.26 33.76 -6.22
CA LEU A 31 -20.19 33.53 -7.30
C LEU A 31 -21.43 34.41 -7.14
N GLN A 32 -22.03 34.42 -5.96
CA GLN A 32 -23.20 35.24 -5.63
C GLN A 32 -22.90 36.75 -5.70
N ALA A 33 -21.69 37.15 -5.35
CA ALA A 33 -21.23 38.53 -5.47
C ALA A 33 -20.92 38.96 -6.92
N GLY A 34 -21.19 38.08 -7.92
CA GLY A 34 -20.96 38.39 -9.35
C GLY A 34 -19.48 38.50 -9.72
N LYS A 35 -18.55 37.99 -8.90
CA LYS A 35 -17.11 38.05 -9.14
C LYS A 35 -16.59 36.98 -10.11
N VAL A 36 -17.42 35.97 -10.40
CA VAL A 36 -17.05 34.82 -11.27
C VAL A 36 -17.88 34.84 -12.56
N TYR A 37 -19.19 34.99 -12.43
CA TYR A 37 -20.15 35.07 -13.54
C TYR A 37 -21.04 36.28 -13.35
N ASN A 38 -21.73 36.67 -14.45
CA ASN A 38 -22.80 37.66 -14.30
C ASN A 38 -23.99 37.09 -13.51
N PRO A 39 -24.85 37.93 -12.89
CA PRO A 39 -25.87 37.49 -11.93
C PRO A 39 -26.79 36.38 -12.45
N THR A 40 -27.27 36.48 -13.68
CA THR A 40 -28.19 35.48 -14.29
C THR A 40 -27.53 34.13 -14.55
N GLN A 41 -26.22 34.10 -14.81
CA GLN A 41 -25.46 32.86 -14.95
C GLN A 41 -25.07 32.29 -13.58
N ALA A 42 -24.80 33.14 -12.61
CA ALA A 42 -24.49 32.76 -11.25
C ALA A 42 -25.65 32.02 -10.57
N GLU A 43 -26.89 32.53 -10.69
CA GLU A 43 -28.09 31.86 -10.17
C GLU A 43 -28.25 30.43 -10.72
N ARG A 44 -28.18 30.26 -12.04
CA ARG A 44 -28.31 28.95 -12.69
C ARG A 44 -27.18 27.99 -12.31
N ALA A 45 -25.96 28.51 -12.11
CA ALA A 45 -24.81 27.71 -11.72
C ALA A 45 -24.95 27.20 -10.29
N THR A 46 -25.44 28.05 -9.36
CA THR A 46 -25.65 27.71 -7.95
C THR A 46 -26.77 26.69 -7.77
N GLU A 47 -27.82 26.76 -8.57
CA GLU A 47 -28.94 25.80 -8.53
C GLU A 47 -28.54 24.38 -8.99
N ASN A 48 -27.49 24.22 -9.78
CA ASN A 48 -27.18 22.95 -10.41
C ASN A 48 -25.87 22.32 -9.90
N PHE A 49 -24.74 22.97 -10.14
CA PHE A 49 -23.43 22.38 -9.93
C PHE A 49 -22.70 22.94 -8.70
N PHE A 50 -22.80 24.24 -8.45
CA PHE A 50 -22.03 24.91 -7.39
C PHE A 50 -22.73 24.75 -6.03
N THR A 51 -22.84 23.52 -5.55
CA THR A 51 -23.25 23.20 -4.19
C THR A 51 -22.02 22.90 -3.34
N VAL A 52 -22.11 23.02 -2.02
CA VAL A 52 -21.02 22.74 -1.10
C VAL A 52 -20.55 21.30 -1.26
N GLU A 53 -21.48 20.35 -1.41
CA GLU A 53 -21.17 18.93 -1.57
C GLU A 53 -20.38 18.66 -2.85
N ASN A 54 -20.82 19.19 -3.98
CA ASN A 54 -20.18 19.01 -5.27
C ASN A 54 -18.78 19.65 -5.30
N LEU A 55 -18.66 20.85 -4.73
CA LEU A 55 -17.38 21.56 -4.68
C LEU A 55 -16.40 20.88 -3.73
N THR A 56 -16.88 20.33 -2.61
CA THR A 56 -16.05 19.54 -1.69
C THR A 56 -15.54 18.27 -2.38
N ALA A 57 -16.42 17.56 -3.09
CA ALA A 57 -16.02 16.36 -3.84
C ALA A 57 -15.01 16.70 -4.96
N LEU A 58 -15.22 17.80 -5.67
CA LEU A 58 -14.30 18.27 -6.72
C LEU A 58 -12.93 18.66 -6.13
N ARG A 59 -12.92 19.36 -5.00
CA ARG A 59 -11.70 19.72 -4.26
C ARG A 59 -10.92 18.48 -3.85
N GLU A 60 -11.61 17.48 -3.30
CA GLU A 60 -10.98 16.21 -2.92
C GLU A 60 -10.33 15.50 -4.14
N ILE A 61 -11.05 15.43 -5.27
CA ILE A 61 -10.53 14.83 -6.51
C ILE A 61 -9.31 15.61 -7.01
N ALA A 62 -9.37 16.94 -7.00
CA ALA A 62 -8.25 17.79 -7.46
C ALA A 62 -7.00 17.62 -6.59
N LEU A 63 -7.17 17.60 -5.25
CA LEU A 63 -6.07 17.34 -4.31
C LEU A 63 -5.45 15.97 -4.51
N ARG A 64 -6.27 14.93 -4.67
CA ARG A 64 -5.77 13.56 -4.96
C ARG A 64 -4.99 13.53 -6.27
N ARG A 65 -5.51 14.17 -7.32
CA ARG A 65 -4.84 14.19 -8.62
C ARG A 65 -3.48 14.90 -8.58
N CYS A 66 -3.39 16.00 -7.84
CA CYS A 66 -2.11 16.69 -7.62
C CYS A 66 -1.12 15.83 -6.80
N ALA A 67 -1.59 15.14 -5.77
CA ALA A 67 -0.77 14.22 -4.99
C ALA A 67 -0.24 13.06 -5.86
N ASP A 68 -1.09 12.46 -6.72
CA ASP A 68 -0.70 11.39 -7.64
C ASP A 68 0.40 11.88 -8.61
N MET A 69 0.30 13.14 -9.10
CA MET A 69 1.34 13.72 -9.96
C MET A 69 2.66 13.95 -9.23
N VAL A 70 2.63 14.44 -7.99
CA VAL A 70 3.84 14.58 -7.16
C VAL A 70 4.50 13.23 -6.95
N ASN A 71 3.71 12.18 -6.69
CA ASN A 71 4.22 10.82 -6.52
C ASN A 71 4.90 10.30 -7.80
N LEU A 72 4.31 10.53 -8.97
CA LEU A 72 4.91 10.15 -10.26
C LEU A 72 6.24 10.88 -10.51
N LEU A 73 6.31 12.17 -10.19
CA LEU A 73 7.54 12.95 -10.31
C LEU A 73 8.62 12.47 -9.33
N THR A 74 8.23 12.16 -8.09
CA THR A 74 9.12 11.61 -7.05
C THR A 74 9.67 10.24 -7.48
N GLU A 75 8.82 9.38 -8.06
CA GLU A 75 9.23 8.08 -8.59
C GLU A 75 10.27 8.24 -9.74
N ALA A 76 10.03 9.17 -10.65
CA ALA A 76 10.97 9.46 -11.74
C ALA A 76 12.32 10.00 -11.24
N VAL A 77 12.33 10.79 -10.16
CA VAL A 77 13.55 11.28 -9.51
C VAL A 77 14.25 10.15 -8.76
N ARG A 78 13.50 9.27 -8.07
CA ARG A 78 14.03 8.10 -7.33
C ARG A 78 14.77 7.14 -8.27
N ILE A 79 14.19 6.85 -9.44
CA ILE A 79 14.84 6.01 -10.47
C ILE A 79 16.18 6.61 -10.92
N LYS A 80 16.29 7.96 -10.97
CA LYS A 80 17.50 8.65 -11.42
C LYS A 80 18.55 8.85 -10.32
N SER A 81 18.15 8.99 -9.06
CA SER A 81 19.05 9.45 -7.99
C SER A 81 19.56 8.40 -7.04
N HIS A 82 19.08 7.14 -7.09
CA HIS A 82 19.42 6.09 -6.11
C HIS A 82 19.21 6.54 -4.65
N SER A 83 18.30 7.48 -4.38
CA SER A 83 18.12 8.02 -3.03
C SER A 83 17.09 7.20 -2.25
N ASP A 84 17.44 6.88 -1.00
CA ASP A 84 16.63 6.07 -0.06
C ASP A 84 15.39 6.80 0.51
N TYR A 85 14.93 7.90 -0.11
CA TYR A 85 13.70 8.59 0.32
C TYR A 85 12.46 7.85 -0.22
N HIS A 86 11.87 7.04 0.64
CA HIS A 86 10.59 6.38 0.37
C HIS A 86 9.45 7.26 0.85
N THR A 87 8.75 7.91 -0.08
CA THR A 87 7.51 8.65 0.21
C THR A 87 6.27 7.76 0.11
N ASP A 88 6.40 6.61 -0.56
CA ASP A 88 5.32 5.66 -0.77
C ASP A 88 5.46 4.45 0.15
N GLU A 89 4.37 4.03 0.73
CA GLU A 89 4.32 2.82 1.53
C GLU A 89 4.52 1.58 0.65
N HIS A 90 5.38 0.68 1.08
CA HIS A 90 5.57 -0.61 0.44
C HIS A 90 5.35 -1.73 1.45
N ILE A 91 4.29 -2.48 1.26
CA ILE A 91 3.88 -3.55 2.16
C ILE A 91 4.44 -4.88 1.66
N LEU A 92 5.20 -5.56 2.50
CA LEU A 92 5.71 -6.90 2.25
C LEU A 92 4.94 -7.92 3.10
N VAL A 93 4.48 -9.00 2.49
CA VAL A 93 3.96 -10.18 3.20
C VAL A 93 4.85 -11.38 2.94
N CYS A 94 5.17 -12.13 3.98
CA CYS A 94 5.91 -13.38 3.85
C CYS A 94 4.95 -14.54 3.59
N LEU A 95 5.20 -15.28 2.51
CA LEU A 95 4.42 -16.45 2.13
C LEU A 95 4.92 -17.71 2.86
N SER A 96 3.99 -18.53 3.29
CA SER A 96 4.25 -19.83 3.91
C SER A 96 3.13 -20.83 3.62
N SER A 97 3.38 -22.10 3.93
CA SER A 97 2.37 -23.17 3.88
C SER A 97 1.41 -23.18 5.09
N SER A 98 1.57 -22.26 6.04
CA SER A 98 0.71 -22.19 7.21
C SER A 98 -0.76 -21.96 6.82
N PRO A 99 -1.73 -22.66 7.45
CA PRO A 99 -3.16 -22.41 7.24
C PRO A 99 -3.57 -20.96 7.52
N SER A 100 -2.95 -20.30 8.49
CA SER A 100 -3.21 -18.90 8.86
C SER A 100 -2.64 -17.89 7.86
N ASN A 101 -1.77 -18.30 6.93
CA ASN A 101 -1.12 -17.38 5.99
C ASN A 101 -2.12 -16.64 5.08
N ALA A 102 -3.23 -17.28 4.71
CA ALA A 102 -4.28 -16.62 3.93
C ALA A 102 -4.90 -15.40 4.64
N LYS A 103 -5.03 -15.43 5.98
CA LYS A 103 -5.48 -14.30 6.78
C LYS A 103 -4.44 -13.18 6.77
N ILE A 104 -3.16 -13.53 6.87
CA ILE A 104 -2.03 -12.59 6.87
C ILE A 104 -1.97 -11.85 5.52
N ILE A 105 -2.08 -12.58 4.40
CA ILE A 105 -2.11 -12.04 3.04
C ILE A 105 -3.26 -11.03 2.87
N ARG A 106 -4.48 -11.39 3.31
CA ARG A 106 -5.63 -10.47 3.23
C ARG A 106 -5.44 -9.23 4.10
N THR A 107 -4.76 -9.35 5.23
CA THR A 107 -4.46 -8.20 6.09
C THR A 107 -3.45 -7.29 5.43
N ALA A 108 -2.37 -7.82 4.87
CA ALA A 108 -1.37 -7.07 4.13
C ALA A 108 -1.97 -6.35 2.90
N ALA A 109 -2.83 -7.04 2.13
CA ALA A 109 -3.52 -6.45 1.00
C ALA A 109 -4.42 -5.27 1.40
N ARG A 110 -5.15 -5.38 2.52
CA ARG A 110 -5.94 -4.26 3.05
C ARG A 110 -5.06 -3.08 3.46
N MET A 111 -3.92 -3.34 4.09
CA MET A 111 -2.96 -2.29 4.44
C MET A 111 -2.42 -1.60 3.18
N ALA A 112 -2.00 -2.36 2.17
CA ALA A 112 -1.53 -1.80 0.91
C ALA A 112 -2.60 -0.92 0.24
N ASN A 113 -3.86 -1.36 0.22
CA ASN A 113 -4.97 -0.57 -0.31
C ASN A 113 -5.24 0.72 0.48
N VAL A 114 -5.20 0.65 1.81
CA VAL A 114 -5.42 1.85 2.68
C VAL A 114 -4.31 2.87 2.49
N PHE A 115 -3.07 2.41 2.43
CA PHE A 115 -1.91 3.28 2.24
C PHE A 115 -1.65 3.63 0.77
N LYS A 116 -2.41 3.04 -0.17
CA LYS A 116 -2.18 3.14 -1.63
C LYS A 116 -0.74 2.83 -2.02
N GLY A 117 -0.11 1.92 -1.27
CA GLY A 117 1.28 1.55 -1.41
C GLY A 117 1.50 0.32 -2.29
N ALA A 118 2.75 0.07 -2.64
CA ALA A 118 3.14 -1.14 -3.33
C ALA A 118 2.88 -2.37 -2.44
N PHE A 119 2.53 -3.51 -3.06
CA PHE A 119 2.26 -4.76 -2.36
C PHE A 119 3.09 -5.89 -2.96
N THR A 120 3.97 -6.47 -2.15
CA THR A 120 4.82 -7.61 -2.54
C THR A 120 4.59 -8.78 -1.61
N ALA A 121 4.52 -9.98 -2.18
CA ALA A 121 4.45 -11.23 -1.45
C ALA A 121 5.74 -12.02 -1.71
N LEU A 122 6.55 -12.18 -0.68
CA LEU A 122 7.86 -12.82 -0.74
C LEU A 122 7.78 -14.27 -0.27
N PHE A 123 8.19 -15.18 -1.11
CA PHE A 123 8.46 -16.56 -0.75
C PHE A 123 9.98 -16.77 -0.62
N VAL A 124 10.41 -17.22 0.56
CA VAL A 124 11.80 -17.61 0.80
C VAL A 124 11.89 -19.13 0.71
N GLU A 125 12.45 -19.61 -0.39
CA GLU A 125 12.66 -21.03 -0.61
C GLU A 125 13.92 -21.49 0.13
N THR A 126 13.73 -22.35 1.09
CA THR A 126 14.82 -23.00 1.86
C THR A 126 15.03 -24.42 1.36
N PRO A 127 16.16 -25.08 1.69
CA PRO A 127 16.37 -26.49 1.35
C PRO A 127 15.25 -27.42 1.83
N ASP A 128 14.58 -27.06 2.92
CA ASP A 128 13.44 -27.82 3.46
C ASP A 128 12.21 -27.84 2.54
N TYR A 129 12.15 -26.92 1.54
CA TYR A 129 11.08 -26.92 0.55
C TYR A 129 10.98 -28.22 -0.23
N GLN A 130 12.12 -28.87 -0.51
CA GLN A 130 12.18 -30.13 -1.27
C GLN A 130 11.58 -31.32 -0.51
N VAL A 131 11.48 -31.23 0.82
CA VAL A 131 10.92 -32.28 1.70
C VAL A 131 9.56 -31.93 2.25
N MET A 132 8.93 -30.85 1.75
CA MET A 132 7.56 -30.47 2.14
C MET A 132 6.55 -31.54 1.72
N SER A 133 5.50 -31.70 2.54
CA SER A 133 4.37 -32.54 2.19
C SER A 133 3.61 -32.00 0.96
N GLU A 134 2.97 -32.88 0.21
CA GLU A 134 2.14 -32.47 -0.95
C GLU A 134 1.03 -31.48 -0.52
N GLU A 135 0.47 -31.65 0.67
CA GLU A 135 -0.54 -30.76 1.23
C GLU A 135 0.01 -29.37 1.49
N ASP A 136 1.20 -29.27 2.06
CA ASP A 136 1.86 -27.98 2.31
C ASP A 136 2.23 -27.25 1.03
N VAL A 137 2.74 -27.98 0.03
CA VAL A 137 3.02 -27.42 -1.31
C VAL A 137 1.74 -26.90 -1.96
N LYS A 138 0.63 -27.67 -1.87
CA LYS A 138 -0.67 -27.24 -2.40
C LYS A 138 -1.18 -25.98 -1.70
N ARG A 139 -1.02 -25.91 -0.37
CA ARG A 139 -1.43 -24.77 0.44
C ARG A 139 -0.59 -23.53 0.12
N LEU A 140 0.74 -23.70 -0.01
CA LEU A 140 1.61 -22.62 -0.42
C LEU A 140 1.24 -22.05 -1.79
N ARG A 141 1.01 -22.90 -2.78
CA ARG A 141 0.57 -22.47 -4.12
C ARG A 141 -0.79 -21.74 -4.07
N SER A 142 -1.71 -22.19 -3.21
CA SER A 142 -2.98 -21.50 -3.00
C SER A 142 -2.77 -20.10 -2.40
N ASN A 143 -1.86 -19.98 -1.43
CA ASN A 143 -1.52 -18.70 -0.81
C ASN A 143 -0.83 -17.74 -1.79
N MET A 144 0.07 -18.23 -2.66
CA MET A 144 0.68 -17.44 -3.73
C MET A 144 -0.40 -16.88 -4.69
N ARG A 145 -1.31 -17.74 -5.16
CA ARG A 145 -2.43 -17.31 -6.03
C ARG A 145 -3.32 -16.29 -5.35
N LEU A 146 -3.62 -16.48 -4.07
CA LEU A 146 -4.41 -15.52 -3.29
C LEU A 146 -3.72 -14.16 -3.22
N ALA A 147 -2.41 -14.11 -2.97
CA ALA A 147 -1.64 -12.87 -2.93
C ALA A 147 -1.66 -12.16 -4.28
N GLU A 148 -1.44 -12.90 -5.37
CA GLU A 148 -1.49 -12.38 -6.74
C GLU A 148 -2.88 -11.82 -7.10
N GLN A 149 -3.96 -12.55 -6.76
CA GLN A 149 -5.34 -12.08 -6.96
C GLN A 149 -5.68 -10.81 -6.18
N LEU A 150 -4.99 -10.59 -5.06
CA LEU A 150 -5.14 -9.38 -4.24
C LEU A 150 -4.17 -8.26 -4.65
N GLY A 151 -3.47 -8.41 -5.78
CA GLY A 151 -2.62 -7.39 -6.38
C GLY A 151 -1.17 -7.40 -5.89
N ALA A 152 -0.71 -8.45 -5.21
CA ALA A 152 0.69 -8.57 -4.83
C ALA A 152 1.58 -8.94 -6.03
N LYS A 153 2.76 -8.32 -6.11
CA LYS A 153 3.86 -8.84 -6.90
C LYS A 153 4.47 -10.02 -6.17
N ILE A 154 4.55 -11.19 -6.83
CA ILE A 154 5.16 -12.38 -6.23
C ILE A 154 6.66 -12.35 -6.49
N GLU A 155 7.45 -12.49 -5.42
CA GLU A 155 8.90 -12.61 -5.48
C GLU A 155 9.33 -13.89 -4.77
N THR A 156 10.33 -14.56 -5.33
CA THR A 156 10.91 -15.78 -4.75
C THR A 156 12.41 -15.64 -4.64
N VAL A 157 12.95 -15.96 -3.46
CA VAL A 157 14.39 -15.96 -3.19
C VAL A 157 14.81 -17.30 -2.61
N HIS A 158 16.03 -17.75 -2.95
CA HIS A 158 16.57 -19.05 -2.51
C HIS A 158 17.72 -18.80 -1.55
N VAL A 159 17.60 -19.20 -0.31
CA VAL A 159 18.63 -18.97 0.71
C VAL A 159 18.52 -19.93 1.91
N GLU A 160 19.58 -19.95 2.74
CA GLU A 160 19.62 -20.70 4.00
C GLU A 160 19.10 -19.87 5.21
N ASP A 161 19.44 -18.58 5.32
CA ASP A 161 18.95 -17.72 6.41
C ASP A 161 17.77 -16.85 5.95
N VAL A 162 16.57 -17.29 6.33
CA VAL A 162 15.30 -16.65 5.98
C VAL A 162 15.20 -15.23 6.53
N SER A 163 15.62 -15.02 7.78
CA SER A 163 15.46 -13.72 8.45
C SER A 163 16.34 -12.64 7.85
N TYR A 164 17.57 -12.99 7.54
CA TYR A 164 18.52 -12.08 6.89
C TYR A 164 18.04 -11.72 5.50
N GLN A 165 17.59 -12.70 4.74
CA GLN A 165 17.14 -12.46 3.36
C GLN A 165 15.89 -11.62 3.27
N ILE A 166 14.92 -11.80 4.18
CA ILE A 166 13.73 -10.94 4.24
C ILE A 166 14.15 -9.49 4.55
N ALA A 167 15.04 -9.28 5.52
CA ALA A 167 15.53 -7.95 5.88
C ALA A 167 16.29 -7.29 4.71
N GLU A 168 17.15 -8.04 4.03
CA GLU A 168 17.92 -7.54 2.89
C GLU A 168 17.01 -7.23 1.70
N PHE A 169 16.06 -8.10 1.38
CA PHE A 169 15.04 -7.83 0.36
C PHE A 169 14.24 -6.56 0.68
N ALA A 170 13.79 -6.43 1.93
CA ALA A 170 13.05 -5.27 2.36
C ALA A 170 13.86 -3.97 2.20
N ARG A 171 15.13 -3.98 2.58
CA ARG A 171 16.05 -2.85 2.42
C ARG A 171 16.25 -2.46 0.95
N LEU A 172 16.53 -3.43 0.08
CA LEU A 172 16.81 -3.19 -1.34
C LEU A 172 15.57 -2.77 -2.12
N SER A 173 14.41 -3.28 -1.74
CA SER A 173 13.13 -3.00 -2.41
C SER A 173 12.37 -1.80 -1.81
N GLY A 174 12.92 -1.13 -0.80
CA GLY A 174 12.28 0.01 -0.17
C GLY A 174 10.98 -0.33 0.56
N VAL A 175 10.93 -1.52 1.16
CA VAL A 175 9.79 -1.93 1.98
C VAL A 175 9.74 -1.09 3.25
N SER A 176 8.56 -0.51 3.53
CA SER A 176 8.31 0.27 4.75
C SER A 176 7.70 -0.59 5.87
N LYS A 177 6.87 -1.58 5.50
CA LYS A 177 6.13 -2.42 6.47
C LYS A 177 6.16 -3.89 6.07
N ILE A 178 6.47 -4.76 7.03
CA ILE A 178 6.36 -6.22 6.87
C ILE A 178 5.18 -6.76 7.67
N VAL A 179 4.38 -7.62 7.05
CA VAL A 179 3.26 -8.33 7.69
C VAL A 179 3.60 -9.81 7.77
N ILE A 180 3.71 -10.33 8.98
CA ILE A 180 4.05 -11.73 9.25
C ILE A 180 3.09 -12.37 10.24
N GLY A 181 3.00 -13.70 10.20
CA GLY A 181 2.30 -14.47 11.23
C GLY A 181 3.14 -14.64 12.48
N ARG A 182 2.46 -14.75 13.62
CA ARG A 182 3.13 -15.17 14.85
C ARG A 182 3.64 -16.59 14.67
N SER A 183 4.94 -16.82 14.90
CA SER A 183 5.49 -18.17 14.93
C SER A 183 4.84 -18.96 16.08
N SER A 184 4.37 -20.17 15.80
CA SER A 184 3.85 -21.10 16.79
C SER A 184 4.97 -21.66 17.73
N ALA A 185 6.23 -21.41 17.39
CA ALA A 185 7.37 -21.76 18.23
C ALA A 185 7.36 -20.89 19.50
N THR A 186 6.66 -21.35 20.53
CA THR A 186 6.68 -20.72 21.85
C THR A 186 8.06 -20.92 22.44
N ARG A 187 8.71 -19.84 22.86
CA ARG A 187 9.97 -19.93 23.63
C ARG A 187 9.72 -20.75 24.91
N LYS A 188 10.19 -21.98 24.94
CA LYS A 188 10.07 -22.86 26.13
C LYS A 188 11.16 -22.60 27.18
N SER A 189 12.20 -21.81 26.84
CA SER A 189 13.34 -21.50 27.71
C SER A 189 14.02 -20.21 27.29
N ILE A 190 14.68 -19.55 28.26
CA ILE A 190 15.54 -18.36 28.01
C ILE A 190 16.72 -18.70 27.09
N PHE A 191 17.11 -19.99 27.02
CA PHE A 191 18.16 -20.49 26.12
C PHE A 191 17.70 -21.01 24.76
N SER A 192 16.42 -20.85 24.40
CA SER A 192 15.94 -21.26 23.09
C SER A 192 16.43 -20.29 22.00
N LYS A 193 16.68 -20.82 20.79
CA LYS A 193 17.08 -20.00 19.64
C LYS A 193 16.04 -18.91 19.37
N PRO A 194 16.46 -17.70 18.95
CA PRO A 194 15.54 -16.61 18.64
C PRO A 194 14.58 -17.02 17.52
N THR A 195 13.34 -16.58 17.62
CA THR A 195 12.30 -16.79 16.60
C THR A 195 12.62 -16.01 15.33
N LEU A 196 11.99 -16.37 14.20
CA LEU A 196 12.10 -15.63 12.94
C LEU A 196 11.78 -14.13 13.15
N THR A 197 10.73 -13.85 13.90
CA THR A 197 10.30 -12.48 14.22
C THR A 197 11.37 -11.69 14.99
N GLU A 198 11.94 -12.29 16.03
CA GLU A 198 13.01 -11.64 16.81
C GLU A 198 14.26 -11.37 15.98
N LYS A 199 14.65 -12.32 15.13
CA LYS A 199 15.77 -12.14 14.21
C LYS A 199 15.47 -11.06 13.17
N LEU A 200 14.25 -11.01 12.63
CA LEU A 200 13.86 -10.02 11.65
C LEU A 200 13.91 -8.60 12.22
N ILE A 201 13.36 -8.40 13.43
CA ILE A 201 13.42 -7.11 14.13
C ILE A 201 14.87 -6.68 14.39
N ALA A 202 15.74 -7.63 14.74
CA ALA A 202 17.16 -7.33 14.95
C ALA A 202 17.89 -6.96 13.65
N ASN A 203 17.55 -7.59 12.52
CA ASN A 203 18.20 -7.38 11.23
C ASN A 203 17.65 -6.15 10.46
N ALA A 204 16.45 -5.67 10.82
CA ALA A 204 15.79 -4.55 10.16
C ALA A 204 15.18 -3.58 11.18
N PRO A 205 15.99 -2.83 11.95
CA PRO A 205 15.51 -2.00 13.06
C PRO A 205 14.66 -0.82 12.63
N ASN A 206 14.74 -0.39 11.39
CA ASN A 206 13.99 0.75 10.84
C ASN A 206 12.69 0.34 10.12
N LEU A 207 12.31 -0.94 10.19
CA LEU A 207 11.21 -1.50 9.46
C LEU A 207 10.02 -1.75 10.39
N ASP A 208 8.84 -1.29 10.01
CA ASP A 208 7.61 -1.58 10.75
C ASP A 208 7.23 -3.06 10.59
N VAL A 209 7.22 -3.81 11.68
CA VAL A 209 6.87 -5.24 11.68
C VAL A 209 5.50 -5.47 12.30
N HIS A 210 4.52 -5.86 11.47
CA HIS A 210 3.17 -6.19 11.89
C HIS A 210 3.01 -7.70 12.10
N ILE A 211 2.80 -8.11 13.34
CA ILE A 211 2.66 -9.52 13.71
C ILE A 211 1.18 -9.87 13.87
N ILE A 212 0.69 -10.73 12.99
CA ILE A 212 -0.70 -11.19 13.01
C ILE A 212 -0.79 -12.47 13.88
N PRO A 213 -1.65 -12.49 14.90
CA PRO A 213 -1.80 -13.67 15.74
C PRO A 213 -2.44 -14.82 14.98
N ASP A 214 -1.95 -16.03 15.25
CA ASP A 214 -2.58 -17.25 14.79
C ASP A 214 -3.85 -17.49 15.65
N THR A 215 -5.02 -17.52 15.00
CA THR A 215 -6.31 -17.69 15.68
C THR A 215 -6.74 -19.16 15.79
N ASP A 216 -6.05 -20.07 15.10
CA ASP A 216 -6.45 -21.49 15.04
C ASP A 216 -5.88 -22.34 16.19
N GLY A 217 -5.25 -21.74 17.17
CA GLY A 217 -4.55 -22.42 18.25
C GLY A 217 -5.15 -22.31 19.65
N LYS A 218 -6.45 -22.02 19.86
CA LYS A 218 -7.10 -22.19 21.19
C LYS A 218 -8.64 -22.14 21.08
N ASN A 219 -9.24 -23.25 20.74
CA ASN A 219 -10.56 -23.64 21.22
C ASN A 219 -10.51 -25.12 21.64
N THR A 220 -9.74 -25.42 22.66
CA THR A 220 -9.85 -26.64 23.46
C THR A 220 -9.45 -26.28 24.88
N ALA A 221 -10.42 -25.83 25.65
CA ALA A 221 -10.51 -26.00 27.11
C ALA A 221 -11.98 -25.87 27.49
#